data_7a1d9421ec3859a421dd885ed6d8a6d6
#
_entry.id   7a1d9421ec3859a421dd885ed6d8a6d6
#
_cell.length_a   1.000
_cell.length_b   1.000
_cell.length_c   1.000
_cell.angle_alpha   90.00
_cell.angle_beta   90.00
_cell.angle_gamma   90.00
#
_symmetry.space_group_name_H-M   'P 1'
#
loop_
_entity.id
_entity.type
_entity.pdbx_description
1 polymer ?
#
loop_
_entity_poly.entity_id
_entity_poly.type
_entity_poly.pdbx_seq_one_letter_code
_entity_poly.pdbx_strand_id
1 'polypeptide(L)'
;MVGEETSDEERAELRETLGLMDPIHIQFSRFVVNASKGEFGISYQLRRPVSDLIVERLPATIELVVISALIALITGTLLGVYTGINRKGFLSDIILAVSLLGVSLPTFVIGILFIYLFAVILGILPSFGRGEVVDFGFWTTGFLTISGLKAIILPSVTLSLFQMTYIIRLVRAEMMEILQTDYIKFARAR
;
A
#
# COMPACT_ATOMS: atom_id res chain seq x y z
N MET A 1 7.19 -24.06 -15.55
CA MET A 1 7.79 -24.22 -14.23
C MET A 1 8.85 -25.31 -14.23
N VAL A 2 8.63 -26.42 -14.80
CA VAL A 2 9.64 -27.38 -15.26
C VAL A 2 9.84 -27.05 -16.73
N GLY A 3 11.07 -26.88 -17.22
CA GLY A 3 11.33 -26.52 -18.62
C GLY A 3 10.67 -27.50 -19.58
N GLU A 4 10.40 -27.09 -20.79
CA GLU A 4 9.75 -27.92 -21.82
C GLU A 4 10.52 -29.21 -22.14
N GLU A 5 11.76 -29.35 -21.66
CA GLU A 5 12.65 -30.49 -21.91
C GLU A 5 12.65 -31.57 -20.79
N THR A 6 11.81 -31.43 -19.74
CA THR A 6 11.78 -32.41 -18.65
C THR A 6 10.92 -33.61 -19.06
N SER A 7 11.44 -34.83 -18.88
CA SER A 7 10.71 -36.07 -19.22
C SER A 7 9.47 -36.21 -18.32
N ASP A 8 8.45 -36.96 -18.79
CA ASP A 8 7.24 -37.20 -18.02
C ASP A 8 7.53 -38.00 -16.73
N GLU A 9 8.57 -38.81 -16.72
CA GLU A 9 9.03 -39.52 -15.53
C GLU A 9 9.63 -38.59 -14.47
N GLU A 10 10.49 -37.64 -14.85
CA GLU A 10 11.04 -36.67 -13.95
C GLU A 10 9.96 -35.73 -13.39
N ARG A 11 8.95 -35.41 -14.19
CA ARG A 11 7.78 -34.65 -13.73
C ARG A 11 6.94 -35.41 -12.70
N ALA A 12 6.78 -36.70 -12.88
CA ALA A 12 6.05 -37.57 -11.94
C ALA A 12 6.81 -37.67 -10.61
N GLU A 13 8.11 -37.92 -10.66
CA GLU A 13 9.00 -37.97 -9.48
C GLU A 13 9.00 -36.68 -8.70
N LEU A 14 9.07 -35.54 -9.41
CA LEU A 14 9.03 -34.21 -8.80
C LEU A 14 7.67 -33.93 -8.12
N ARG A 15 6.56 -34.36 -8.72
CA ARG A 15 5.20 -34.26 -8.12
C ARG A 15 5.08 -35.08 -6.85
N GLU A 16 5.65 -36.30 -6.85
CA GLU A 16 5.64 -37.17 -5.69
C GLU A 16 6.51 -36.57 -4.56
N THR A 17 7.71 -36.15 -4.86
CA THR A 17 8.64 -35.52 -3.91
C THR A 17 8.07 -34.24 -3.29
N LEU A 18 7.30 -33.45 -4.04
CA LEU A 18 6.62 -32.26 -3.56
C LEU A 18 5.30 -32.56 -2.85
N GLY A 19 4.88 -33.84 -2.80
CA GLY A 19 3.61 -34.25 -2.19
C GLY A 19 2.38 -33.71 -2.91
N LEU A 20 2.49 -33.42 -4.21
CA LEU A 20 1.37 -32.92 -5.02
C LEU A 20 0.37 -34.03 -5.41
N MET A 21 0.70 -35.28 -5.13
CA MET A 21 -0.18 -36.45 -5.31
C MET A 21 -1.10 -36.65 -4.11
N ASP A 22 -0.83 -36.01 -2.98
CA ASP A 22 -1.67 -36.10 -1.79
C ASP A 22 -3.02 -35.38 -1.99
N PRO A 23 -4.08 -35.78 -1.28
CA PRO A 23 -5.37 -35.08 -1.27
C PRO A 23 -5.19 -33.59 -0.87
N ILE A 24 -6.02 -32.71 -1.46
CA ILE A 24 -5.87 -31.23 -1.30
C ILE A 24 -5.87 -30.81 0.18
N HIS A 25 -6.65 -31.45 1.04
CA HIS A 25 -6.68 -31.12 2.47
C HIS A 25 -5.37 -31.45 3.18
N ILE A 26 -4.64 -32.50 2.75
CA ILE A 26 -3.33 -32.85 3.28
C ILE A 26 -2.28 -31.83 2.79
N GLN A 27 -2.30 -31.47 1.52
CA GLN A 27 -1.42 -30.43 0.97
C GLN A 27 -1.65 -29.10 1.67
N PHE A 28 -2.91 -28.71 1.88
CA PHE A 28 -3.25 -27.47 2.58
C PHE A 28 -2.79 -27.48 4.05
N SER A 29 -3.05 -28.57 4.78
CA SER A 29 -2.61 -28.66 6.18
C SER A 29 -1.09 -28.62 6.32
N ARG A 30 -0.36 -29.29 5.44
CA ARG A 30 1.10 -29.24 5.36
C ARG A 30 1.58 -27.81 5.09
N PHE A 31 0.98 -27.12 4.14
CA PHE A 31 1.30 -25.72 3.83
C PHE A 31 1.09 -24.81 5.05
N VAL A 32 -0.07 -24.92 5.72
CA VAL A 32 -0.37 -24.10 6.92
C VAL A 32 0.62 -24.37 8.04
N VAL A 33 0.96 -25.64 8.31
CA VAL A 33 1.94 -26.01 9.34
C VAL A 33 3.33 -25.47 9.00
N ASN A 34 3.79 -25.59 7.75
CA ASN A 34 5.07 -25.07 7.30
C ASN A 34 5.09 -23.53 7.34
N ALA A 35 4.02 -22.88 6.87
CA ALA A 35 3.89 -21.42 6.91
C ALA A 35 3.90 -20.88 8.35
N SER A 36 3.31 -21.60 9.31
CA SER A 36 3.37 -21.21 10.74
C SER A 36 4.77 -21.29 11.34
N LYS A 37 5.69 -22.04 10.72
CA LYS A 37 7.12 -22.11 11.06
C LYS A 37 7.99 -21.12 10.25
N GLY A 38 7.39 -20.35 9.35
CA GLY A 38 8.11 -19.45 8.45
C GLY A 38 8.66 -20.13 7.19
N GLU A 39 8.27 -21.37 6.92
CA GLU A 39 8.70 -22.15 5.75
C GLU A 39 7.65 -22.01 4.63
N PHE A 40 7.88 -21.08 3.70
CA PHE A 40 6.99 -20.80 2.55
C PHE A 40 7.42 -21.51 1.26
N GLY A 41 8.41 -22.40 1.33
CA GLY A 41 8.97 -23.10 0.18
C GLY A 41 9.99 -22.24 -0.60
N ILE A 42 10.26 -22.67 -1.83
CA ILE A 42 11.25 -22.08 -2.72
C ILE A 42 10.56 -21.36 -3.87
N SER A 43 10.99 -20.13 -4.16
CA SER A 43 10.60 -19.41 -5.37
C SER A 43 11.26 -20.06 -6.59
N TYR A 44 10.46 -20.65 -7.46
CA TYR A 44 10.98 -21.28 -8.70
C TYR A 44 11.58 -20.26 -9.67
N GLN A 45 11.11 -19.03 -9.63
CA GLN A 45 11.63 -17.97 -10.51
C GLN A 45 12.99 -17.44 -10.03
N LEU A 46 13.15 -17.24 -8.72
CA LEU A 46 14.37 -16.66 -8.14
C LEU A 46 15.31 -17.72 -7.54
N ARG A 47 14.88 -18.97 -7.46
CA ARG A 47 15.63 -20.12 -6.90
C ARG A 47 16.16 -19.87 -5.49
N ARG A 48 15.38 -19.13 -4.69
CA ARG A 48 15.70 -18.78 -3.30
C ARG A 48 14.51 -19.08 -2.40
N PRO A 49 14.72 -19.33 -1.08
CA PRO A 49 13.64 -19.47 -0.11
C PRO A 49 12.71 -18.25 -0.15
N VAL A 50 11.40 -18.49 -0.12
CA VAL A 50 10.40 -17.40 -0.13
C VAL A 50 10.48 -16.59 1.17
N SER A 51 10.78 -17.23 2.31
CA SER A 51 11.03 -16.57 3.58
C SER A 51 12.09 -15.47 3.50
N ASP A 52 13.23 -15.74 2.84
CA ASP A 52 14.31 -14.76 2.67
C ASP A 52 13.84 -13.57 1.83
N LEU A 53 13.10 -13.85 0.76
CA LEU A 53 12.54 -12.80 -0.11
C LEU A 53 11.52 -11.93 0.63
N ILE A 54 10.72 -12.52 1.53
CA ILE A 54 9.78 -11.77 2.36
C ILE A 54 10.55 -10.85 3.30
N VAL A 55 11.51 -11.38 4.06
CA VAL A 55 12.29 -10.60 5.02
C VAL A 55 13.05 -9.47 4.35
N GLU A 56 13.63 -9.71 3.16
CA GLU A 56 14.35 -8.69 2.38
C GLU A 56 13.43 -7.53 1.94
N ARG A 57 12.17 -7.83 1.58
CA ARG A 57 11.25 -6.84 1.00
C ARG A 57 10.25 -6.24 1.99
N LEU A 58 10.01 -6.92 3.09
CA LEU A 58 9.03 -6.52 4.11
C LEU A 58 9.29 -5.12 4.68
N PRO A 59 10.52 -4.70 5.01
CA PRO A 59 10.79 -3.36 5.52
C PRO A 59 10.30 -2.26 4.57
N ALA A 60 10.62 -2.37 3.28
CA ALA A 60 10.17 -1.39 2.27
C ALA A 60 8.65 -1.30 2.18
N THR A 61 7.98 -2.45 2.22
CA THR A 61 6.52 -2.51 2.15
C THR A 61 5.87 -1.88 3.37
N ILE A 62 6.38 -2.17 4.57
CA ILE A 62 5.84 -1.60 5.82
C ILE A 62 6.08 -0.09 5.85
N GLU A 63 7.27 0.39 5.51
CA GLU A 63 7.57 1.82 5.42
C GLU A 63 6.58 2.53 4.49
N LEU A 64 6.36 1.98 3.30
CA LEU A 64 5.44 2.53 2.32
C LEU A 64 3.98 2.56 2.82
N VAL A 65 3.51 1.45 3.41
CA VAL A 65 2.14 1.33 3.94
C VAL A 65 1.92 2.33 5.09
N VAL A 66 2.86 2.42 6.03
CA VAL A 66 2.74 3.32 7.19
C VAL A 66 2.70 4.78 6.73
N ILE A 67 3.61 5.20 5.85
CA ILE A 67 3.65 6.59 5.37
C ILE A 67 2.39 6.92 4.57
N SER A 68 1.96 6.05 3.65
CA SER A 68 0.74 6.30 2.87
C SER A 68 -0.51 6.36 3.75
N ALA A 69 -0.60 5.49 4.75
CA ALA A 69 -1.70 5.50 5.72
C ALA A 69 -1.71 6.79 6.58
N LEU A 70 -0.54 7.23 7.05
CA LEU A 70 -0.42 8.48 7.81
C LEU A 70 -0.80 9.70 6.97
N ILE A 71 -0.31 9.79 5.72
CA ILE A 71 -0.70 10.86 4.81
C ILE A 71 -2.21 10.85 4.60
N ALA A 72 -2.81 9.70 4.30
CA ALA A 72 -4.25 9.59 4.07
C ALA A 72 -5.07 9.96 5.32
N LEU A 73 -4.67 9.48 6.50
CA LEU A 73 -5.36 9.73 7.75
C LEU A 73 -5.29 11.22 8.14
N ILE A 74 -4.11 11.81 8.14
CA ILE A 74 -3.93 13.19 8.57
C ILE A 74 -4.62 14.15 7.58
N THR A 75 -4.26 14.07 6.29
CA THR A 75 -4.82 14.97 5.27
C THR A 75 -6.31 14.72 5.06
N GLY A 76 -6.74 13.45 5.02
CA GLY A 76 -8.13 13.07 4.88
C GLY A 76 -9.01 13.56 6.02
N THR A 77 -8.55 13.44 7.26
CA THR A 77 -9.27 13.94 8.43
C THR A 77 -9.36 15.47 8.41
N LEU A 78 -8.26 16.17 8.19
CA LEU A 78 -8.25 17.64 8.14
C LEU A 78 -9.17 18.20 7.05
N LEU A 79 -9.09 17.63 5.84
CA LEU A 79 -9.94 18.03 4.72
C LEU A 79 -11.41 17.62 4.92
N GLY A 80 -11.66 16.48 5.54
CA GLY A 80 -13.00 16.01 5.91
C GLY A 80 -13.67 16.93 6.92
N VAL A 81 -12.97 17.29 7.99
CA VAL A 81 -13.46 18.27 8.99
C VAL A 81 -13.74 19.62 8.33
N TYR A 82 -12.77 20.14 7.56
CA TYR A 82 -12.94 21.42 6.87
C TYR A 82 -14.19 21.42 5.97
N THR A 83 -14.37 20.40 5.14
CA THR A 83 -15.51 20.30 4.22
C THR A 83 -16.82 20.00 4.94
N GLY A 84 -16.79 19.39 6.12
CA GLY A 84 -17.96 19.17 6.98
C GLY A 84 -18.46 20.46 7.63
N ILE A 85 -17.54 21.35 8.06
CA ILE A 85 -17.86 22.65 8.63
C ILE A 85 -18.32 23.62 7.53
N ASN A 86 -17.58 23.72 6.42
CA ASN A 86 -17.81 24.67 5.33
C ASN A 86 -18.59 24.04 4.18
N ARG A 87 -19.83 23.60 4.43
CA ARG A 87 -20.65 22.79 3.50
C ARG A 87 -20.89 23.39 2.12
N LYS A 88 -21.02 24.72 2.04
CA LYS A 88 -21.35 25.47 0.82
C LYS A 88 -20.17 26.30 0.31
N GLY A 89 -18.95 25.98 0.76
CA GLY A 89 -17.76 26.73 0.38
C GLY A 89 -17.21 26.23 -0.96
N PHE A 90 -16.85 27.15 -1.86
CA PHE A 90 -16.20 26.83 -3.14
C PHE A 90 -14.96 25.92 -2.99
N LEU A 91 -14.16 26.17 -1.95
CA LEU A 91 -13.00 25.33 -1.65
C LEU A 91 -13.40 23.89 -1.24
N SER A 92 -14.51 23.73 -0.53
CA SER A 92 -15.05 22.41 -0.17
C SER A 92 -15.45 21.64 -1.42
N ASP A 93 -16.07 22.30 -2.39
CA ASP A 93 -16.47 21.66 -3.65
C ASP A 93 -15.24 21.24 -4.46
N ILE A 94 -14.18 22.07 -4.49
CA ILE A 94 -12.90 21.70 -5.13
C ILE A 94 -12.26 20.49 -4.44
N ILE A 95 -12.16 20.51 -3.10
CA ILE A 95 -11.57 19.38 -2.35
C ILE A 95 -12.32 18.07 -2.66
N LEU A 96 -13.65 18.12 -2.68
CA LEU A 96 -14.46 16.96 -2.99
C LEU A 96 -14.29 16.51 -4.46
N ALA A 97 -14.29 17.44 -5.40
CA ALA A 97 -14.08 17.13 -6.82
C ALA A 97 -12.69 16.51 -7.06
N VAL A 98 -11.64 17.10 -6.48
CA VAL A 98 -10.27 16.57 -6.56
C VAL A 98 -10.14 15.20 -5.87
N SER A 99 -10.79 15.03 -4.71
CA SER A 99 -10.76 13.73 -4.02
C SER A 99 -11.40 12.61 -4.86
N LEU A 100 -12.39 12.92 -5.68
CA LEU A 100 -13.01 11.95 -6.59
C LEU A 100 -12.01 11.38 -7.63
N LEU A 101 -11.01 12.15 -8.04
CA LEU A 101 -9.98 11.66 -8.98
C LEU A 101 -9.21 10.48 -8.39
N GLY A 102 -8.99 10.45 -7.07
CA GLY A 102 -8.31 9.36 -6.37
C GLY A 102 -9.04 8.01 -6.43
N VAL A 103 -10.36 8.02 -6.70
CA VAL A 103 -11.17 6.79 -6.85
C VAL A 103 -11.54 6.53 -8.31
N SER A 104 -11.67 7.59 -9.11
CA SER A 104 -12.10 7.48 -10.51
C SER A 104 -10.99 6.99 -11.44
N LEU A 105 -9.73 7.27 -11.10
CA LEU A 105 -8.58 6.82 -11.88
C LEU A 105 -7.93 5.60 -11.25
N PRO A 106 -7.50 4.61 -12.05
CA PRO A 106 -6.66 3.53 -11.54
C PRO A 106 -5.38 4.08 -10.89
N THR A 107 -5.03 3.56 -9.72
CA THR A 107 -3.88 4.05 -8.93
C THR A 107 -2.57 4.08 -9.72
N PHE A 108 -2.35 3.07 -10.57
CA PHE A 108 -1.14 3.02 -11.41
C PHE A 108 -1.08 4.15 -12.42
N VAL A 109 -2.23 4.62 -12.95
CA VAL A 109 -2.28 5.76 -13.88
C VAL A 109 -1.84 7.03 -13.17
N ILE A 110 -2.34 7.26 -11.95
CA ILE A 110 -1.92 8.40 -11.12
C ILE A 110 -0.43 8.32 -10.83
N GLY A 111 0.09 7.13 -10.49
CA GLY A 111 1.51 6.90 -10.26
C GLY A 111 2.37 7.24 -11.49
N ILE A 112 1.96 6.81 -12.69
CA ILE A 112 2.66 7.14 -13.94
C ILE A 112 2.65 8.67 -14.20
N LEU A 113 1.52 9.34 -13.98
CA LEU A 113 1.43 10.79 -14.16
C LEU A 113 2.33 11.54 -13.16
N PHE A 114 2.41 11.09 -11.92
CA PHE A 114 3.31 11.67 -10.92
C PHE A 114 4.79 11.43 -11.25
N ILE A 115 5.15 10.23 -11.69
CA ILE A 115 6.51 9.96 -12.16
C ILE A 115 6.83 10.86 -13.35
N TYR A 116 5.93 10.97 -14.32
CA TYR A 116 6.14 11.82 -15.49
C TYR A 116 6.35 13.28 -15.10
N LEU A 117 5.50 13.82 -14.22
CA LEU A 117 5.59 15.21 -13.80
C LEU A 117 6.82 15.46 -12.92
N PHE A 118 7.00 14.70 -11.83
CA PHE A 118 7.99 15.01 -10.80
C PHE A 118 9.37 14.42 -11.07
N ALA A 119 9.45 13.29 -11.78
CA ALA A 119 10.73 12.68 -12.08
C ALA A 119 11.26 13.04 -13.47
N VAL A 120 10.38 13.09 -14.50
CA VAL A 120 10.83 13.33 -15.88
C VAL A 120 10.85 14.83 -16.20
N ILE A 121 9.75 15.56 -15.97
CA ILE A 121 9.68 16.99 -16.33
C ILE A 121 10.44 17.85 -15.32
N LEU A 122 10.16 17.69 -14.02
CA LEU A 122 10.74 18.53 -12.97
C LEU A 122 12.11 18.05 -12.49
N GLY A 123 12.41 16.73 -12.61
CA GLY A 123 13.68 16.13 -12.22
C GLY A 123 13.98 16.21 -10.71
N ILE A 124 12.94 16.38 -9.85
CA ILE A 124 13.13 16.61 -8.40
C ILE A 124 13.02 15.33 -7.58
N LEU A 125 12.33 14.30 -8.08
CA LEU A 125 12.11 13.02 -7.41
C LEU A 125 12.57 11.86 -8.31
N PRO A 126 13.03 10.74 -7.75
CA PRO A 126 13.40 9.57 -8.53
C PRO A 126 12.17 8.88 -9.11
N SER A 127 12.33 8.29 -10.30
CA SER A 127 11.26 7.54 -10.99
C SER A 127 11.10 6.10 -10.49
N PHE A 128 12.13 5.52 -9.87
CA PHE A 128 12.13 4.14 -9.38
C PHE A 128 13.18 3.95 -8.29
N GLY A 129 13.10 2.78 -7.63
CA GLY A 129 14.07 2.37 -6.61
C GLY A 129 13.65 2.80 -5.21
N ARG A 130 14.47 2.43 -4.23
CA ARG A 130 14.29 2.70 -2.79
C ARG A 130 15.25 3.79 -2.28
N GLY A 131 16.16 4.28 -3.14
CA GLY A 131 17.28 5.11 -2.72
C GLY A 131 18.32 4.31 -1.92
N GLU A 132 19.22 5.03 -1.24
CA GLU A 132 20.15 4.44 -0.29
C GLU A 132 19.41 4.03 0.97
N VAL A 133 19.76 2.88 1.52
CA VAL A 133 19.16 2.34 2.76
C VAL A 133 20.24 2.11 3.79
N VAL A 134 19.90 2.32 5.06
CA VAL A 134 20.72 1.93 6.20
C VAL A 134 20.27 0.55 6.65
N ASP A 135 21.23 -0.35 6.84
CA ASP A 135 20.98 -1.73 7.26
C ASP A 135 21.30 -1.89 8.76
N PHE A 136 20.31 -2.36 9.52
CA PHE A 136 20.43 -2.70 10.94
C PHE A 136 20.51 -4.22 11.18
N GLY A 137 20.70 -5.01 10.11
CA GLY A 137 20.77 -6.46 10.13
C GLY A 137 19.40 -7.14 10.05
N PHE A 138 18.47 -6.80 10.90
CA PHE A 138 17.08 -7.31 10.86
C PHE A 138 16.10 -6.38 10.14
N TRP A 139 16.49 -5.13 9.86
CA TRP A 139 15.66 -4.12 9.23
C TRP A 139 16.49 -3.19 8.37
N THR A 140 16.05 -2.95 7.13
CA THR A 140 16.63 -1.93 6.26
C THR A 140 15.69 -0.74 6.15
N THR A 141 16.21 0.49 6.33
CA THR A 141 15.39 1.70 6.26
C THR A 141 15.94 2.73 5.28
N GLY A 142 15.04 3.34 4.50
CA GLY A 142 15.34 4.50 3.66
C GLY A 142 15.13 5.84 4.36
N PHE A 143 14.55 5.86 5.57
CA PHE A 143 14.21 7.11 6.27
C PHE A 143 15.41 7.91 6.76
N LEU A 144 16.56 7.29 6.89
CA LEU A 144 17.79 7.92 7.35
C LEU A 144 18.65 8.49 6.21
N THR A 145 18.19 8.39 4.98
CA THR A 145 18.90 8.92 3.80
C THR A 145 18.02 9.89 3.01
N ILE A 146 18.62 10.93 2.43
CA ILE A 146 17.88 11.89 1.61
C ILE A 146 17.34 11.23 0.35
N SER A 147 18.10 10.32 -0.26
CA SER A 147 17.69 9.59 -1.44
C SER A 147 16.51 8.63 -1.14
N GLY A 148 16.52 7.95 0.01
CA GLY A 148 15.43 7.10 0.46
C GLY A 148 14.16 7.90 0.78
N LEU A 149 14.29 9.05 1.46
CA LEU A 149 13.15 9.93 1.71
C LEU A 149 12.51 10.44 0.41
N LYS A 150 13.33 10.82 -0.58
CA LYS A 150 12.80 11.23 -1.90
C LYS A 150 12.12 10.07 -2.64
N ALA A 151 12.66 8.87 -2.54
CA ALA A 151 12.15 7.69 -3.24
C ALA A 151 10.75 7.25 -2.74
N ILE A 152 10.44 7.46 -1.46
CA ILE A 152 9.16 7.05 -0.87
C ILE A 152 8.01 8.03 -1.14
N ILE A 153 8.29 9.29 -1.54
CA ILE A 153 7.26 10.33 -1.69
C ILE A 153 6.22 9.95 -2.74
N LEU A 154 6.64 9.69 -3.98
CA LEU A 154 5.71 9.44 -5.08
C LEU A 154 4.82 8.23 -4.83
N PRO A 155 5.34 7.05 -4.45
CA PRO A 155 4.50 5.90 -4.19
C PRO A 155 3.59 6.10 -2.97
N SER A 156 4.06 6.76 -1.91
CA SER A 156 3.23 7.01 -0.72
C SER A 156 2.07 7.96 -1.00
N VAL A 157 2.32 9.05 -1.72
CA VAL A 157 1.27 9.99 -2.12
C VAL A 157 0.27 9.29 -3.04
N THR A 158 0.74 8.54 -4.03
CA THR A 158 -0.12 7.79 -4.95
C THR A 158 -1.07 6.84 -4.23
N LEU A 159 -0.54 6.04 -3.29
CA LEU A 159 -1.34 5.10 -2.51
C LEU A 159 -2.28 5.79 -1.52
N SER A 160 -1.87 6.94 -0.97
CA SER A 160 -2.68 7.67 0.00
C SER A 160 -3.94 8.27 -0.62
N LEU A 161 -3.93 8.68 -1.89
CA LEU A 161 -5.06 9.36 -2.53
C LEU A 161 -6.36 8.55 -2.50
N PHE A 162 -6.28 7.26 -2.74
CA PHE A 162 -7.45 6.38 -2.70
C PHE A 162 -8.06 6.33 -1.29
N GLN A 163 -7.24 6.06 -0.28
CA GLN A 163 -7.68 5.99 1.11
C GLN A 163 -8.16 7.35 1.63
N MET A 164 -7.44 8.42 1.28
CA MET A 164 -7.79 9.79 1.64
C MET A 164 -9.20 10.18 1.19
N THR A 165 -9.61 9.77 -0.03
CA THR A 165 -10.96 10.04 -0.54
C THR A 165 -12.03 9.44 0.36
N TYR A 166 -11.86 8.20 0.82
CA TYR A 166 -12.81 7.56 1.75
C TYR A 166 -12.84 8.27 3.10
N ILE A 167 -11.67 8.62 3.63
CA ILE A 167 -11.56 9.30 4.94
C ILE A 167 -12.23 10.68 4.87
N ILE A 168 -11.99 11.47 3.81
CA ILE A 168 -12.65 12.78 3.63
C ILE A 168 -14.17 12.64 3.68
N ARG A 169 -14.72 11.68 2.93
CA ARG A 169 -16.17 11.47 2.86
C ARG A 169 -16.76 11.01 4.19
N LEU A 170 -16.10 10.05 4.85
CA LEU A 170 -16.55 9.54 6.14
C LEU A 170 -16.54 10.65 7.19
N VAL A 171 -15.41 11.32 7.37
CA VAL A 171 -15.25 12.40 8.35
C VAL A 171 -16.20 13.55 8.07
N ARG A 172 -16.40 13.93 6.79
CA ARG A 172 -17.38 14.94 6.41
C ARG A 172 -18.79 14.53 6.81
N ALA A 173 -19.20 13.29 6.55
CA ALA A 173 -20.54 12.80 6.89
C ALA A 173 -20.78 12.85 8.39
N GLU A 174 -19.87 12.33 9.19
CA GLU A 174 -19.91 12.37 10.66
C GLU A 174 -19.94 13.79 11.20
N MET A 175 -19.09 14.67 10.68
CA MET A 175 -19.10 16.08 11.07
C MET A 175 -20.43 16.76 10.76
N MET A 176 -21.05 16.45 9.62
CA MET A 176 -22.34 17.01 9.24
C MET A 176 -23.46 16.54 10.15
N GLU A 177 -23.45 15.29 10.59
CA GLU A 177 -24.40 14.71 11.52
C GLU A 177 -24.24 15.33 12.92
N ILE A 178 -23.02 15.30 13.46
CA ILE A 178 -22.73 15.86 14.80
C ILE A 178 -23.10 17.33 14.90
N LEU A 179 -22.77 18.15 13.89
CA LEU A 179 -23.07 19.57 13.90
C LEU A 179 -24.58 19.91 13.87
N GLN A 180 -25.44 18.94 13.56
CA GLN A 180 -26.92 19.09 13.59
C GLN A 180 -27.53 18.63 14.88
N THR A 181 -26.78 17.99 15.77
CA THR A 181 -27.32 17.52 17.07
C THR A 181 -27.80 18.67 17.95
N ASP A 182 -28.80 18.41 18.75
CA ASP A 182 -29.36 19.43 19.64
C ASP A 182 -28.36 19.88 20.71
N TYR A 183 -27.45 19.03 21.10
CA TYR A 183 -26.32 19.38 21.97
C TYR A 183 -25.46 20.52 21.41
N ILE A 184 -25.10 20.44 20.16
CA ILE A 184 -24.30 21.50 19.50
C ILE A 184 -25.12 22.77 19.29
N LYS A 185 -26.40 22.65 18.92
CA LYS A 185 -27.30 23.80 18.80
C LYS A 185 -27.44 24.52 20.14
N PHE A 186 -27.62 23.77 21.23
CA PHE A 186 -27.70 24.33 22.57
C PHE A 186 -26.42 25.01 23.00
N ALA A 187 -25.25 24.40 22.73
CA ALA A 187 -23.94 24.99 23.03
C ALA A 187 -23.66 26.30 22.27
N ARG A 188 -24.22 26.44 21.05
CA ARG A 188 -24.08 27.68 20.23
C ARG A 188 -25.04 28.79 20.65
N ALA A 189 -26.17 28.43 21.28
CA ALA A 189 -27.18 29.40 21.75
C ALA A 189 -26.83 30.04 23.10
N ARG A 190 -25.77 29.59 23.76
CA ARG A 190 -25.26 30.05 25.03
C ARG A 190 -24.07 30.98 24.86
#